data_b4969af6e7ef3aa028ea4d4bb495cec4
#
_entry.id   b4969af6e7ef3aa028ea4d4bb495cec4
#
_cell.length_a   1.000
_cell.length_b   1.000
_cell.length_c   1.000
_cell.angle_alpha   90.00
_cell.angle_beta   90.00
_cell.angle_gamma   90.00
#
_symmetry.space_group_name_H-M   'P 1'
#
loop_
_entity.id
_entity.type
_entity.pdbx_description
1 polymer ?
#
loop_
_entity_poly.entity_id
_entity_poly.type
_entity_poly.pdbx_seq_one_letter_code
_entity_poly.pdbx_strand_id
1 'polypeptide(L)'
;MLPHGAAAADEPAAAAGPPQGAAAFEEEVIFRADLEEGYACFRIPAVVSTTEGTLLAFAEGRRDNCDDAGDIDVVLKRSFDNGRSWEPLRLVAEGGGDTHGNPAPVVDATTGRILLVTTRNPGQGGGNCPAPCERIPHLQYSDDDGATWSEPRDIREQLRPDDWNSWYATGPLHGIQLASGTHRGRLVVSVNAETYAGGRVTHNHGALAYSDDGGENWQLGAVDTWPIAADGTFRQKPSEMAVAELPGGRVYVNSREQDGTDLGHRNYAVSHDGGESFAAPFVTQPDLYTPQVQGSLLRLGDDRLLLAAPADPDRRRTMMIRSSWDGGVTFDAADRGAVVTTDWSGYSDMVLIPGGTGTVGLMYEAGPVDARDEIRFARFTEDWLGPRAGPGPSTPDLAPGAGPAAVTGSVGTAAGRFGAGAAFDGGGDGVRLPFRDELPLGAGDFTVSLWFRYSVGTGEHPFLWMGGVGGRAPQVWVRGEPGNGRVRALMTAVEGGAAPASAEVVTDGAFNDGEWHHLALTRAGGRLSLSVDGGAAVSVPEAPGTVSRTSTFGVHLGQRPDDRLRLVGALDEVRVYDRALTAAELAALRESNAEPGGGNAVTRLPLDEIGAGGS
;
A
#
# COMPACT_ATOMS: atom_id res chain seq x y z
N MET A 1 10.35 -43.38 -29.48
CA MET A 1 9.58 -43.04 -28.27
C MET A 1 10.57 -43.01 -27.10
N LEU A 2 10.97 -41.82 -26.70
CA LEU A 2 11.75 -41.58 -25.48
C LEU A 2 10.88 -40.66 -24.61
N PRO A 3 10.77 -40.91 -23.29
CA PRO A 3 9.91 -40.09 -22.43
C PRO A 3 10.58 -38.76 -22.11
N HIS A 4 9.81 -37.69 -22.21
CA HIS A 4 10.18 -36.35 -21.72
C HIS A 4 10.24 -36.38 -20.20
N GLY A 5 11.41 -36.13 -19.64
CA GLY A 5 11.58 -35.85 -18.23
C GLY A 5 10.98 -34.47 -17.91
N ALA A 6 10.03 -34.44 -16.97
CA ALA A 6 9.56 -33.22 -16.39
C ALA A 6 10.68 -32.60 -15.56
N ALA A 7 11.02 -31.36 -15.83
CA ALA A 7 11.87 -30.55 -14.96
C ALA A 7 11.11 -30.27 -13.67
N ALA A 8 11.70 -30.65 -12.54
CA ALA A 8 11.21 -30.27 -11.23
C ALA A 8 11.29 -28.73 -11.09
N ALA A 9 10.20 -28.10 -10.73
CA ALA A 9 10.21 -26.71 -10.33
C ALA A 9 10.94 -26.63 -8.97
N ASP A 10 11.98 -25.82 -8.89
CA ASP A 10 12.62 -25.48 -7.61
C ASP A 10 11.58 -24.78 -6.72
N GLU A 11 11.26 -25.39 -5.59
CA GLU A 11 10.54 -24.75 -4.51
C GLU A 11 11.37 -23.57 -3.99
N PRO A 12 10.78 -22.39 -3.77
CA PRO A 12 11.49 -21.30 -3.12
C PRO A 12 11.91 -21.73 -1.71
N ALA A 13 13.14 -21.46 -1.34
CA ALA A 13 13.68 -21.75 -0.02
C ALA A 13 12.73 -21.17 1.06
N ALA A 14 12.25 -22.04 1.93
CA ALA A 14 11.42 -21.64 3.06
C ALA A 14 12.16 -20.59 3.87
N ALA A 15 11.50 -19.45 4.11
CA ALA A 15 11.98 -18.43 5.02
C ALA A 15 12.31 -19.09 6.36
N ALA A 16 13.47 -18.78 6.91
CA ALA A 16 13.90 -19.31 8.20
C ALA A 16 12.83 -18.97 9.25
N GLY A 17 12.25 -20.00 9.85
CA GLY A 17 11.31 -19.84 10.94
C GLY A 17 11.95 -19.11 12.13
N PRO A 18 11.16 -18.49 13.02
CA PRO A 18 11.66 -17.73 14.16
C PRO A 18 12.60 -18.58 15.03
N PRO A 19 13.62 -17.97 15.67
CA PRO A 19 14.58 -18.68 16.48
C PRO A 19 13.89 -19.40 17.66
N GLN A 20 14.27 -20.64 17.91
CA GLN A 20 13.75 -21.45 19.01
C GLN A 20 14.12 -20.84 20.38
N GLY A 21 13.10 -20.46 21.13
CA GLY A 21 13.20 -19.78 22.43
C GLY A 21 12.41 -18.47 22.48
N ALA A 22 11.71 -18.15 21.42
CA ALA A 22 11.06 -16.89 21.17
C ALA A 22 9.65 -16.79 21.77
N ALA A 23 9.32 -15.58 21.99
CA ALA A 23 8.05 -14.95 22.18
C ALA A 23 6.87 -15.67 21.51
N ALA A 24 5.80 -15.82 22.25
CA ALA A 24 4.64 -16.58 21.78
C ALA A 24 3.98 -15.91 20.58
N PHE A 25 3.89 -16.65 19.49
CA PHE A 25 2.99 -16.37 18.36
C PHE A 25 2.02 -17.54 18.25
N GLU A 26 0.71 -17.24 18.26
CA GLU A 26 -0.36 -18.21 18.11
C GLU A 26 -1.34 -17.66 17.08
N GLU A 27 -1.92 -18.52 16.23
CA GLU A 27 -2.86 -18.13 15.18
C GLU A 27 -3.96 -19.18 15.04
N GLU A 28 -5.18 -18.73 14.78
CA GLU A 28 -6.32 -19.60 14.48
C GLU A 28 -7.26 -18.96 13.45
N VAL A 29 -8.01 -19.78 12.72
CA VAL A 29 -9.09 -19.35 11.83
C VAL A 29 -10.33 -19.11 12.66
N ILE A 30 -10.89 -17.89 12.62
CA ILE A 30 -12.08 -17.53 13.40
C ILE A 30 -13.34 -17.36 12.55
N PHE A 31 -13.22 -17.00 11.25
CA PHE A 31 -14.34 -16.99 10.32
C PHE A 31 -13.95 -17.67 9.01
N ARG A 32 -14.76 -18.59 8.57
CA ARG A 32 -14.65 -19.26 7.26
C ARG A 32 -16.01 -19.84 6.87
N ALA A 33 -16.34 -19.83 5.59
CA ALA A 33 -17.66 -20.21 5.09
C ALA A 33 -18.08 -21.64 5.45
N ASP A 34 -17.12 -22.58 5.51
CA ASP A 34 -17.41 -23.97 5.91
C ASP A 34 -17.58 -24.21 7.42
N LEU A 35 -17.27 -23.19 8.23
CA LEU A 35 -17.45 -23.21 9.69
C LEU A 35 -18.79 -22.59 10.13
N GLU A 36 -19.44 -21.82 9.26
CA GLU A 36 -20.62 -21.02 9.60
C GLU A 36 -21.72 -21.17 8.53
N GLU A 37 -22.86 -21.69 8.94
CA GLU A 37 -24.00 -21.85 8.01
C GLU A 37 -24.60 -20.51 7.59
N GLY A 38 -25.02 -20.43 6.33
CA GLY A 38 -25.75 -19.29 5.77
C GLY A 38 -24.91 -18.17 5.21
N TYR A 39 -23.58 -18.31 5.16
CA TYR A 39 -22.67 -17.33 4.58
C TYR A 39 -21.70 -17.99 3.59
N ALA A 40 -21.57 -17.39 2.43
CA ALA A 40 -20.62 -17.83 1.40
C ALA A 40 -19.20 -17.28 1.61
N CYS A 41 -19.06 -16.17 2.38
CA CYS A 41 -17.79 -15.49 2.55
C CYS A 41 -17.82 -14.60 3.79
N PHE A 42 -16.65 -14.39 4.43
CA PHE A 42 -16.45 -13.41 5.48
C PHE A 42 -15.36 -12.44 5.09
N ARG A 43 -15.61 -11.13 5.28
CA ARG A 43 -14.67 -10.09 4.95
C ARG A 43 -14.68 -8.95 5.96
N ILE A 44 -13.80 -7.98 5.78
CA ILE A 44 -13.77 -6.69 6.47
C ILE A 44 -13.68 -6.87 7.99
N PRO A 45 -12.56 -7.39 8.50
CA PRO A 45 -12.35 -7.60 9.92
C PRO A 45 -12.26 -6.28 10.69
N ALA A 46 -12.89 -6.25 11.87
CA ALA A 46 -12.69 -5.21 12.87
C ALA A 46 -12.70 -5.83 14.27
N VAL A 47 -11.81 -5.38 15.17
CA VAL A 47 -11.69 -5.97 16.50
C VAL A 47 -11.48 -4.90 17.57
N VAL A 48 -12.18 -5.03 18.69
CA VAL A 48 -11.98 -4.19 19.88
C VAL A 48 -11.92 -5.02 21.14
N SER A 49 -11.32 -4.46 22.18
CA SER A 49 -11.37 -4.98 23.53
C SER A 49 -12.31 -4.12 24.36
N THR A 50 -13.24 -4.74 25.07
CA THR A 50 -14.17 -4.04 25.97
C THR A 50 -13.50 -3.69 27.29
N THR A 51 -14.16 -2.88 28.11
CA THR A 51 -13.70 -2.55 29.47
C THR A 51 -13.73 -3.75 30.42
N GLU A 52 -14.54 -4.77 30.11
CA GLU A 52 -14.59 -6.05 30.85
C GLU A 52 -13.48 -7.03 30.41
N GLY A 53 -12.76 -6.69 29.33
CA GLY A 53 -11.67 -7.52 28.80
C GLY A 53 -12.10 -8.54 27.75
N THR A 54 -13.35 -8.48 27.30
CA THR A 54 -13.84 -9.32 26.19
C THR A 54 -13.30 -8.81 24.86
N LEU A 55 -12.83 -9.69 23.99
CA LEU A 55 -12.54 -9.35 22.60
C LEU A 55 -13.80 -9.51 21.76
N LEU A 56 -14.10 -8.49 20.96
CA LEU A 56 -15.22 -8.47 20.02
C LEU A 56 -14.66 -8.45 18.59
N ALA A 57 -14.83 -9.56 17.86
CA ALA A 57 -14.40 -9.72 16.47
C ALA A 57 -15.59 -9.57 15.53
N PHE A 58 -15.63 -8.46 14.78
CA PHE A 58 -16.65 -8.15 13.79
C PHE A 58 -16.18 -8.54 12.39
N ALA A 59 -17.11 -8.94 11.54
CA ALA A 59 -16.89 -9.14 10.12
C ALA A 59 -18.16 -8.84 9.32
N GLU A 60 -18.01 -8.66 8.01
CA GLU A 60 -19.11 -8.78 7.06
C GLU A 60 -19.36 -10.27 6.76
N GLY A 61 -20.55 -10.76 7.09
CA GLY A 61 -21.06 -12.06 6.66
C GLY A 61 -21.78 -11.89 5.33
N ARG A 62 -21.20 -12.39 4.25
CA ARG A 62 -21.70 -12.25 2.88
C ARG A 62 -22.46 -13.52 2.49
N ARG A 63 -23.77 -13.40 2.22
CA ARG A 63 -24.64 -14.58 2.07
C ARG A 63 -24.46 -15.30 0.74
N ASP A 64 -24.31 -14.56 -0.36
CA ASP A 64 -24.39 -15.14 -1.70
C ASP A 64 -23.02 -15.43 -2.33
N ASN A 65 -22.04 -14.54 -2.11
CA ASN A 65 -20.69 -14.59 -2.71
C ASN A 65 -19.74 -13.65 -1.95
N CYS A 66 -18.50 -13.48 -2.44
CA CYS A 66 -17.51 -12.55 -1.87
C CYS A 66 -17.54 -11.13 -2.47
N ASP A 67 -18.58 -10.73 -3.20
CA ASP A 67 -18.67 -9.40 -3.79
C ASP A 67 -18.92 -8.32 -2.71
N ASP A 68 -18.53 -7.08 -3.02
CA ASP A 68 -18.57 -5.96 -2.06
C ASP A 68 -19.97 -5.31 -1.93
N ALA A 69 -20.98 -5.91 -2.53
CA ALA A 69 -22.37 -5.49 -2.43
C ALA A 69 -23.30 -6.70 -2.61
N GLY A 70 -24.44 -6.69 -1.94
CA GLY A 70 -25.42 -7.79 -1.93
C GLY A 70 -26.04 -7.91 -0.55
N ASP A 71 -26.60 -9.07 -0.24
CA ASP A 71 -27.11 -9.39 1.10
C ASP A 71 -25.91 -9.64 2.06
N ILE A 72 -25.54 -8.59 2.77
CA ILE A 72 -24.36 -8.57 3.64
C ILE A 72 -24.78 -8.12 5.03
N ASP A 73 -24.47 -8.97 6.01
CA ASP A 73 -24.72 -8.72 7.43
C ASP A 73 -23.46 -8.27 8.15
N VAL A 74 -23.59 -7.52 9.25
CA VAL A 74 -22.53 -7.40 10.25
C VAL A 74 -22.70 -8.50 11.27
N VAL A 75 -21.67 -9.31 11.45
CA VAL A 75 -21.63 -10.45 12.38
C VAL A 75 -20.53 -10.27 13.41
N LEU A 76 -20.64 -10.99 14.53
CA LEU A 76 -19.78 -10.88 15.71
C LEU A 76 -19.45 -12.24 16.28
N LYS A 77 -18.20 -12.43 16.71
CA LYS A 77 -17.79 -13.44 17.68
C LYS A 77 -17.15 -12.79 18.89
N ARG A 78 -17.36 -13.34 20.08
CA ARG A 78 -16.80 -12.85 21.34
C ARG A 78 -15.81 -13.86 21.91
N SER A 79 -14.75 -13.37 22.55
CA SER A 79 -13.78 -14.18 23.28
C SER A 79 -13.58 -13.63 24.69
N PHE A 80 -13.62 -14.50 25.69
CA PHE A 80 -13.40 -14.20 27.12
C PHE A 80 -12.05 -14.68 27.65
N ASP A 81 -11.23 -15.26 26.79
CA ASP A 81 -9.95 -15.87 27.12
C ASP A 81 -8.79 -15.32 26.30
N ASN A 82 -8.90 -14.03 25.94
CA ASN A 82 -7.88 -13.32 25.17
C ASN A 82 -7.70 -13.87 23.74
N GLY A 83 -8.79 -14.27 23.08
CA GLY A 83 -8.76 -14.77 21.71
C GLY A 83 -8.22 -16.19 21.57
N ARG A 84 -8.33 -17.06 22.61
CA ARG A 84 -7.98 -18.48 22.51
C ARG A 84 -9.16 -19.37 22.18
N SER A 85 -10.36 -18.89 22.43
CA SER A 85 -11.60 -19.49 21.97
C SER A 85 -12.66 -18.42 21.74
N TRP A 86 -13.60 -18.72 20.85
CA TRP A 86 -14.61 -17.79 20.39
C TRP A 86 -16.01 -18.39 20.53
N GLU A 87 -16.95 -17.57 20.99
CA GLU A 87 -18.36 -17.95 21.01
C GLU A 87 -18.90 -18.19 19.58
N PRO A 88 -20.01 -18.91 19.43
CA PRO A 88 -20.73 -19.02 18.15
C PRO A 88 -21.04 -17.64 17.55
N LEU A 89 -21.08 -17.59 16.23
CA LEU A 89 -21.40 -16.40 15.46
C LEU A 89 -22.74 -15.79 15.88
N ARG A 90 -22.79 -14.47 15.99
CA ARG A 90 -23.98 -13.67 16.30
C ARG A 90 -24.23 -12.65 15.19
N LEU A 91 -25.50 -12.44 14.85
CA LEU A 91 -25.93 -11.37 13.98
C LEU A 91 -26.00 -10.06 14.79
N VAL A 92 -25.41 -8.97 14.24
CA VAL A 92 -25.45 -7.62 14.81
C VAL A 92 -26.35 -6.70 13.99
N ALA A 93 -26.18 -6.69 12.68
CA ALA A 93 -27.04 -5.94 11.77
C ALA A 93 -27.33 -6.77 10.52
N GLU A 94 -28.62 -6.96 10.23
CA GLU A 94 -29.08 -7.74 9.08
C GLU A 94 -29.10 -6.87 7.82
N GLY A 95 -28.58 -7.41 6.71
CA GLY A 95 -28.63 -6.77 5.40
C GLY A 95 -30.02 -6.77 4.81
N GLY A 96 -30.71 -7.89 4.86
CA GLY A 96 -32.07 -8.04 4.33
C GLY A 96 -32.17 -7.78 2.83
N GLY A 97 -31.12 -8.13 2.09
CA GLY A 97 -30.97 -7.86 0.66
C GLY A 97 -30.17 -6.60 0.34
N ASP A 98 -29.91 -5.76 1.35
CA ASP A 98 -28.98 -4.62 1.28
C ASP A 98 -27.59 -5.01 1.85
N THR A 99 -26.62 -4.14 1.72
CA THR A 99 -25.34 -4.28 2.41
C THR A 99 -25.37 -3.47 3.71
N HIS A 100 -25.22 -4.13 4.85
CA HIS A 100 -24.71 -3.53 6.07
C HIS A 100 -23.23 -3.91 6.20
N GLY A 101 -22.32 -2.94 6.16
CA GLY A 101 -20.90 -3.25 6.11
C GLY A 101 -20.02 -2.16 6.68
N ASN A 102 -18.72 -2.31 6.45
CA ASN A 102 -17.69 -1.38 6.90
C ASN A 102 -17.75 -1.15 8.42
N PRO A 103 -17.67 -2.19 9.27
CA PRO A 103 -17.79 -2.04 10.71
C PRO A 103 -16.66 -1.17 11.27
N ALA A 104 -17.02 -0.13 12.02
CA ALA A 104 -16.11 0.74 12.75
C ALA A 104 -16.51 0.78 14.23
N PRO A 105 -16.15 -0.27 15.01
CA PRO A 105 -16.43 -0.31 16.43
C PRO A 105 -15.51 0.64 17.21
N VAL A 106 -16.04 1.27 18.26
CA VAL A 106 -15.28 2.04 19.23
C VAL A 106 -15.84 1.85 20.63
N VAL A 107 -14.97 1.75 21.62
CA VAL A 107 -15.34 1.53 23.02
C VAL A 107 -15.21 2.86 23.78
N ASP A 108 -16.29 3.29 24.42
CA ASP A 108 -16.22 4.36 25.41
C ASP A 108 -15.73 3.77 26.75
N ALA A 109 -14.46 3.94 27.04
CA ALA A 109 -13.85 3.44 28.29
C ALA A 109 -14.42 4.11 29.55
N THR A 110 -15.19 5.21 29.42
CA THR A 110 -15.82 5.89 30.55
C THR A 110 -17.08 5.17 31.02
N THR A 111 -17.86 4.69 30.08
CA THR A 111 -19.16 4.05 30.35
C THR A 111 -19.15 2.53 30.14
N GLY A 112 -18.19 2.02 29.38
CA GLY A 112 -18.15 0.63 28.91
C GLY A 112 -19.00 0.38 27.66
N ARG A 113 -19.73 1.40 27.19
CA ARG A 113 -20.55 1.28 25.97
C ARG A 113 -19.70 0.99 24.76
N ILE A 114 -20.12 0.04 23.95
CA ILE A 114 -19.53 -0.26 22.65
C ILE A 114 -20.41 0.36 21.59
N LEU A 115 -19.83 1.22 20.77
CA LEU A 115 -20.49 1.86 19.64
C LEU A 115 -20.02 1.19 18.35
N LEU A 116 -20.92 1.03 17.40
CA LEU A 116 -20.63 0.44 16.11
C LEU A 116 -21.19 1.36 15.02
N VAL A 117 -20.29 2.06 14.33
CA VAL A 117 -20.65 2.84 13.15
C VAL A 117 -20.46 1.96 11.91
N THR A 118 -21.49 1.91 11.04
CA THR A 118 -21.50 1.08 9.84
C THR A 118 -21.99 1.89 8.65
N THR A 119 -21.84 1.35 7.45
CA THR A 119 -22.39 1.91 6.23
C THR A 119 -23.46 0.98 5.67
N ARG A 120 -24.67 1.50 5.46
CA ARG A 120 -25.68 0.83 4.66
C ARG A 120 -25.58 1.26 3.20
N ASN A 121 -25.44 0.28 2.29
CA ASN A 121 -25.53 0.48 0.86
C ASN A 121 -26.83 -0.16 0.39
N PRO A 122 -27.83 0.62 -0.09
CA PRO A 122 -29.11 0.04 -0.52
C PRO A 122 -28.86 -0.94 -1.66
N GLY A 123 -29.23 -2.19 -1.44
CA GLY A 123 -29.03 -3.28 -2.36
C GLY A 123 -29.83 -3.08 -3.64
N GLN A 124 -29.16 -2.97 -4.74
CA GLN A 124 -29.75 -2.90 -6.07
C GLN A 124 -29.55 -4.25 -6.78
N GLY A 125 -30.13 -5.32 -6.19
CA GLY A 125 -30.05 -6.66 -6.79
C GLY A 125 -28.63 -7.24 -6.86
N GLY A 126 -27.80 -7.00 -5.83
CA GLY A 126 -26.45 -7.57 -5.70
C GLY A 126 -25.32 -6.70 -6.22
N GLY A 127 -25.58 -5.46 -6.64
CA GLY A 127 -24.56 -4.51 -7.09
C GLY A 127 -24.34 -3.33 -6.14
N ASN A 128 -23.24 -2.62 -6.28
CA ASN A 128 -23.09 -1.29 -5.70
C ASN A 128 -24.17 -0.38 -6.27
N CYS A 129 -24.78 0.47 -5.44
CA CYS A 129 -25.71 1.43 -5.95
C CYS A 129 -25.02 2.39 -6.93
N PRO A 130 -25.63 2.64 -8.13
CA PRO A 130 -25.01 3.53 -9.11
C PRO A 130 -24.99 4.96 -8.63
N ALA A 131 -23.93 5.72 -8.98
CA ALA A 131 -23.86 7.13 -8.64
C ALA A 131 -24.85 7.98 -9.48
N PRO A 132 -25.55 8.97 -8.89
CA PRO A 132 -25.51 9.32 -7.47
C PRO A 132 -26.17 8.26 -6.59
N CYS A 133 -25.53 7.95 -5.47
CA CYS A 133 -25.96 6.91 -4.54
C CYS A 133 -26.03 7.42 -3.11
N GLU A 134 -27.09 7.02 -2.40
CA GLU A 134 -27.23 7.33 -0.99
C GLU A 134 -26.75 6.19 -0.11
N ARG A 135 -25.44 6.06 0.09
CA ARG A 135 -24.91 5.25 1.17
C ARG A 135 -25.12 5.96 2.50
N ILE A 136 -25.52 5.25 3.53
CA ILE A 136 -26.04 5.79 4.77
C ILE A 136 -25.20 5.34 5.94
N PRO A 137 -24.56 6.25 6.71
CA PRO A 137 -23.98 5.88 8.00
C PRO A 137 -25.07 5.51 9.02
N HIS A 138 -24.90 4.37 9.66
CA HIS A 138 -25.73 3.89 10.75
C HIS A 138 -24.91 3.78 12.04
N LEU A 139 -25.57 3.95 13.17
CA LEU A 139 -25.01 3.76 14.50
C LEU A 139 -25.83 2.74 15.28
N GLN A 140 -25.16 1.79 15.90
CA GLN A 140 -25.68 0.88 16.92
C GLN A 140 -24.81 0.96 18.16
N TYR A 141 -25.33 0.49 19.31
CA TYR A 141 -24.55 0.38 20.53
C TYR A 141 -24.94 -0.88 21.32
N SER A 142 -24.01 -1.29 22.18
CA SER A 142 -24.21 -2.33 23.18
C SER A 142 -23.77 -1.80 24.55
N ASP A 143 -24.60 -2.03 25.58
CA ASP A 143 -24.32 -1.70 26.99
C ASP A 143 -24.09 -2.96 27.84
N ASP A 144 -24.00 -4.15 27.22
CA ASP A 144 -23.90 -5.45 27.86
C ASP A 144 -22.76 -6.31 27.28
N ASP A 145 -21.63 -5.67 27.05
CA ASP A 145 -20.39 -6.35 26.60
C ASP A 145 -20.55 -7.06 25.24
N GLY A 146 -21.34 -6.46 24.33
CA GLY A 146 -21.60 -6.99 22.99
C GLY A 146 -22.58 -8.16 22.93
N ALA A 147 -23.31 -8.45 24.04
CA ALA A 147 -24.28 -9.53 24.07
C ALA A 147 -25.56 -9.19 23.29
N THR A 148 -26.03 -7.96 23.41
CA THR A 148 -27.16 -7.42 22.63
C THR A 148 -26.84 -6.07 22.04
N TRP A 149 -27.53 -5.71 20.97
CA TRP A 149 -27.31 -4.50 20.21
C TRP A 149 -28.61 -3.71 20.01
N SER A 150 -28.51 -2.40 20.01
CA SER A 150 -29.63 -1.52 19.64
C SER A 150 -29.97 -1.69 18.16
N GLU A 151 -31.19 -1.27 17.79
CA GLU A 151 -31.54 -1.14 16.36
C GLU A 151 -30.59 -0.13 15.67
N PRO A 152 -30.27 -0.32 14.37
CA PRO A 152 -29.46 0.62 13.60
C PRO A 152 -30.16 1.98 13.46
N ARG A 153 -29.52 3.04 13.91
CA ARG A 153 -29.98 4.42 13.79
C ARG A 153 -29.28 5.11 12.61
N ASP A 154 -30.04 5.68 11.70
CA ASP A 154 -29.53 6.54 10.63
C ASP A 154 -28.95 7.84 11.21
N ILE A 155 -27.69 8.13 10.92
CA ILE A 155 -26.96 9.31 11.37
C ILE A 155 -26.43 10.15 10.20
N ARG A 156 -27.03 10.02 9.00
CA ARG A 156 -26.59 10.75 7.80
C ARG A 156 -26.59 12.26 7.97
N GLU A 157 -27.57 12.81 8.65
CA GLU A 157 -27.69 14.25 8.92
C GLU A 157 -26.52 14.81 9.75
N GLN A 158 -25.79 13.93 10.46
CA GLN A 158 -24.65 14.28 11.29
C GLN A 158 -23.32 14.14 10.55
N LEU A 159 -23.20 13.18 9.63
CA LEU A 159 -21.91 12.75 9.09
C LEU A 159 -21.78 12.84 7.56
N ARG A 160 -22.85 13.00 6.82
CA ARG A 160 -22.81 12.94 5.37
C ARG A 160 -23.38 14.21 4.73
N PRO A 161 -22.54 15.15 4.25
CA PRO A 161 -22.97 16.26 3.40
C PRO A 161 -23.72 15.78 2.16
N ASP A 162 -24.69 16.57 1.67
CA ASP A 162 -25.55 16.21 0.52
C ASP A 162 -24.76 15.96 -0.77
N ASP A 163 -23.64 16.64 -0.95
CA ASP A 163 -22.76 16.48 -2.12
C ASP A 163 -21.85 15.25 -2.06
N TRP A 164 -21.79 14.53 -0.93
CA TRP A 164 -21.15 13.23 -0.81
C TRP A 164 -22.10 12.14 -1.32
N ASN A 165 -22.32 12.12 -2.60
CA ASN A 165 -23.43 11.45 -3.25
C ASN A 165 -23.01 10.30 -4.18
N SER A 166 -21.79 9.78 -4.01
CA SER A 166 -21.32 8.58 -4.71
C SER A 166 -20.93 7.52 -3.70
N TRP A 167 -19.64 7.31 -3.48
CA TRP A 167 -19.15 6.45 -2.44
C TRP A 167 -19.27 7.13 -1.07
N TYR A 168 -19.61 6.38 -0.03
CA TYR A 168 -19.46 6.74 1.36
C TYR A 168 -19.16 5.47 2.16
N ALA A 169 -18.16 5.50 3.04
CA ALA A 169 -17.83 4.39 3.91
C ALA A 169 -17.28 4.87 5.27
N THR A 170 -17.62 4.11 6.31
CA THR A 170 -17.04 4.24 7.66
C THR A 170 -15.83 3.33 7.76
N GLY A 171 -14.78 3.71 8.47
CA GLY A 171 -13.58 2.89 8.68
C GLY A 171 -13.00 2.31 7.39
N PRO A 172 -13.15 0.99 7.14
CA PRO A 172 -13.52 -0.02 8.16
C PRO A 172 -12.34 -0.31 9.07
N LEU A 173 -12.56 -0.54 10.29
CA LEU A 173 -11.75 -0.98 11.43
C LEU A 173 -12.10 -0.18 12.68
N HIS A 174 -11.47 -0.51 13.83
CA HIS A 174 -11.77 0.15 15.10
C HIS A 174 -11.53 1.66 15.08
N GLY A 175 -12.40 2.39 15.77
CA GLY A 175 -12.19 3.77 16.18
C GLY A 175 -11.44 3.85 17.51
N ILE A 176 -11.09 5.07 17.92
CA ILE A 176 -10.34 5.31 19.16
C ILE A 176 -11.11 6.23 20.11
N GLN A 177 -10.83 6.11 21.41
CA GLN A 177 -11.14 7.14 22.40
C GLN A 177 -9.86 7.85 22.80
N LEU A 178 -9.82 9.18 22.73
CA LEU A 178 -8.65 9.95 23.11
C LEU A 178 -8.39 9.85 24.62
N ALA A 179 -7.22 9.35 24.97
CA ALA A 179 -6.78 9.18 26.36
C ALA A 179 -6.06 10.42 26.92
N SER A 180 -5.67 11.37 26.05
CA SER A 180 -4.87 12.54 26.42
C SER A 180 -5.30 13.81 25.69
N GLY A 181 -4.67 14.94 26.02
CA GLY A 181 -4.94 16.22 25.38
C GLY A 181 -6.23 16.91 25.88
N THR A 182 -6.61 17.99 25.18
CA THR A 182 -7.77 18.83 25.52
C THR A 182 -9.10 18.15 25.27
N HIS A 183 -9.12 17.18 24.36
CA HIS A 183 -10.31 16.43 23.96
C HIS A 183 -10.31 14.99 24.53
N ARG A 184 -9.68 14.80 25.70
CA ARG A 184 -9.70 13.51 26.38
C ARG A 184 -11.13 13.00 26.59
N GLY A 185 -11.39 11.76 26.20
CA GLY A 185 -12.71 11.13 26.23
C GLY A 185 -13.47 11.19 24.92
N ARG A 186 -13.04 12.01 23.97
CA ARG A 186 -13.61 12.08 22.61
C ARG A 186 -13.45 10.75 21.89
N LEU A 187 -14.53 10.30 21.26
CA LEU A 187 -14.52 9.15 20.35
C LEU A 187 -14.23 9.63 18.94
N VAL A 188 -13.39 8.92 18.18
CA VAL A 188 -13.00 9.27 16.81
C VAL A 188 -13.07 8.04 15.92
N VAL A 189 -13.73 8.16 14.76
CA VAL A 189 -13.75 7.17 13.69
C VAL A 189 -13.39 7.84 12.36
N SER A 190 -12.88 7.08 11.41
CA SER A 190 -12.63 7.59 10.05
C SER A 190 -13.84 7.39 9.16
N VAL A 191 -13.99 8.27 8.17
CA VAL A 191 -14.98 8.16 7.09
C VAL A 191 -14.35 8.62 5.77
N ASN A 192 -14.78 8.04 4.65
CA ASN A 192 -14.36 8.46 3.33
C ASN A 192 -15.55 8.57 2.38
N ALA A 193 -15.48 9.49 1.43
CA ALA A 193 -16.60 9.73 0.53
C ALA A 193 -16.14 10.28 -0.83
N GLU A 194 -17.08 10.30 -1.78
CA GLU A 194 -16.87 10.87 -3.11
C GLU A 194 -18.03 11.79 -3.48
N THR A 195 -17.72 12.88 -4.19
CA THR A 195 -18.70 13.72 -4.89
C THR A 195 -18.79 13.32 -6.35
N TYR A 196 -20.02 13.06 -6.82
CA TYR A 196 -20.32 12.75 -8.21
C TYR A 196 -21.08 13.92 -8.85
N ALA A 197 -20.54 14.43 -9.94
CA ALA A 197 -21.17 15.48 -10.73
C ALA A 197 -20.75 15.40 -12.18
N GLY A 198 -21.64 15.81 -13.09
CA GLY A 198 -21.32 15.81 -14.54
C GLY A 198 -21.01 14.43 -15.12
N GLY A 199 -21.58 13.36 -14.56
CA GLY A 199 -21.39 12.01 -15.08
C GLY A 199 -20.13 11.28 -14.58
N ARG A 200 -19.42 11.82 -13.59
CA ARG A 200 -18.18 11.23 -13.04
C ARG A 200 -17.95 11.62 -11.59
N VAL A 201 -17.07 10.90 -10.90
CA VAL A 201 -16.53 11.32 -9.61
C VAL A 201 -15.63 12.54 -9.85
N THR A 202 -15.86 13.63 -9.10
CA THR A 202 -15.15 14.91 -9.24
C THR A 202 -14.28 15.25 -8.05
N HIS A 203 -14.64 14.76 -6.85
CA HIS A 203 -13.85 14.94 -5.62
C HIS A 203 -13.83 13.65 -4.82
N ASN A 204 -12.74 13.47 -4.11
CA ASN A 204 -12.58 12.46 -3.08
C ASN A 204 -12.35 13.14 -1.73
N HIS A 205 -12.91 12.58 -0.66
CA HIS A 205 -12.86 13.12 0.69
C HIS A 205 -12.35 12.06 1.66
N GLY A 206 -11.24 12.35 2.34
CA GLY A 206 -10.79 11.64 3.53
C GLY A 206 -11.18 12.46 4.76
N ALA A 207 -11.88 11.87 5.73
CA ALA A 207 -12.39 12.63 6.85
C ALA A 207 -12.38 11.86 8.18
N LEU A 208 -12.51 12.60 9.28
CA LEU A 208 -12.75 12.09 10.62
C LEU A 208 -14.14 12.49 11.09
N ALA A 209 -14.77 11.61 11.85
CA ALA A 209 -15.97 11.89 12.60
C ALA A 209 -15.68 11.69 14.09
N TYR A 210 -16.26 12.52 14.95
CA TYR A 210 -16.03 12.46 16.39
C TYR A 210 -17.31 12.68 17.20
N SER A 211 -17.28 12.22 18.46
CA SER A 211 -18.31 12.45 19.46
C SER A 211 -17.68 12.84 20.80
N ASP A 212 -18.24 13.87 21.44
CA ASP A 212 -17.83 14.35 22.77
C ASP A 212 -18.82 13.96 23.89
N ASP A 213 -19.87 13.23 23.56
CA ASP A 213 -20.97 12.90 24.47
C ASP A 213 -21.25 11.38 24.58
N GLY A 214 -20.20 10.56 24.43
CA GLY A 214 -20.31 9.10 24.56
C GLY A 214 -21.03 8.45 23.37
N GLY A 215 -21.01 9.09 22.19
CA GLY A 215 -21.59 8.56 20.96
C GLY A 215 -23.06 8.86 20.73
N GLU A 216 -23.69 9.70 21.57
CA GLU A 216 -25.08 10.11 21.36
C GLU A 216 -25.22 11.01 20.12
N ASN A 217 -24.30 11.96 19.97
CA ASN A 217 -24.20 12.83 18.78
C ASN A 217 -22.82 12.75 18.17
N TRP A 218 -22.79 12.70 16.85
CA TRP A 218 -21.57 12.68 16.06
C TRP A 218 -21.43 13.94 15.22
N GLN A 219 -20.21 14.35 14.97
CA GLN A 219 -19.88 15.51 14.16
C GLN A 219 -18.84 15.12 13.11
N LEU A 220 -19.02 15.62 11.88
CA LEU A 220 -17.99 15.58 10.87
C LEU A 220 -16.90 16.58 11.28
N GLY A 221 -15.68 16.07 11.46
CA GLY A 221 -14.51 16.83 11.87
C GLY A 221 -13.60 17.21 10.70
N ALA A 222 -12.34 16.80 10.80
CA ALA A 222 -11.34 17.05 9.77
C ALA A 222 -11.77 16.47 8.42
N VAL A 223 -11.67 17.26 7.36
CA VAL A 223 -11.94 16.84 5.98
C VAL A 223 -10.80 17.30 5.09
N ASP A 224 -10.25 16.39 4.31
CA ASP A 224 -9.32 16.68 3.23
C ASP A 224 -9.97 16.30 1.88
N THR A 225 -10.09 17.28 1.00
CA THR A 225 -10.81 17.14 -0.28
C THR A 225 -9.87 17.24 -1.45
N TRP A 226 -9.81 16.21 -2.26
CA TRP A 226 -9.00 16.12 -3.46
C TRP A 226 -9.86 16.20 -4.72
N PRO A 227 -9.75 17.28 -5.51
CA PRO A 227 -10.42 17.38 -6.80
C PRO A 227 -9.73 16.50 -7.84
N ILE A 228 -10.52 16.00 -8.80
CA ILE A 228 -9.95 15.36 -9.97
C ILE A 228 -9.16 16.40 -10.80
N ALA A 229 -7.93 16.06 -11.15
CA ALA A 229 -7.06 16.93 -11.94
C ALA A 229 -7.53 17.03 -13.41
N ALA A 230 -6.98 17.98 -14.16
CA ALA A 230 -7.33 18.21 -15.57
C ALA A 230 -7.05 17.00 -16.48
N ASP A 231 -6.05 16.19 -16.12
CA ASP A 231 -5.71 14.93 -16.80
C ASP A 231 -6.63 13.74 -16.44
N GLY A 232 -7.63 13.97 -15.58
CA GLY A 232 -8.58 12.95 -15.16
C GLY A 232 -8.07 12.01 -14.06
N THR A 233 -7.00 12.38 -13.35
CA THR A 233 -6.43 11.62 -12.22
C THR A 233 -6.67 12.33 -10.89
N PHE A 234 -6.61 11.57 -9.80
CA PHE A 234 -6.46 12.13 -8.45
C PHE A 234 -4.98 12.11 -8.08
N ARG A 235 -4.45 13.18 -7.52
CA ARG A 235 -3.08 13.22 -7.00
C ARG A 235 -2.95 12.42 -5.72
N GLN A 236 -3.97 12.54 -4.86
CA GLN A 236 -4.19 11.71 -3.68
C GLN A 236 -5.65 11.25 -3.71
N LYS A 237 -5.90 10.02 -3.32
CA LYS A 237 -7.27 9.50 -3.18
C LYS A 237 -7.38 8.67 -1.90
N PRO A 238 -7.27 9.33 -0.70
CA PRO A 238 -7.45 8.65 0.58
C PRO A 238 -8.83 7.99 0.64
N SER A 239 -8.84 6.72 1.05
CA SER A 239 -10.05 5.88 1.09
C SER A 239 -10.21 5.28 2.50
N GLU A 240 -10.11 3.98 2.66
CA GLU A 240 -10.23 3.30 3.95
C GLU A 240 -9.06 3.68 4.87
N MET A 241 -9.38 4.21 6.06
CA MET A 241 -8.40 4.85 6.92
C MET A 241 -8.38 4.26 8.32
N ALA A 242 -7.18 4.00 8.83
CA ALA A 242 -6.91 3.69 10.22
C ALA A 242 -6.57 4.94 11.01
N VAL A 243 -6.94 4.97 12.28
CA VAL A 243 -6.69 6.06 13.21
C VAL A 243 -5.91 5.57 14.43
N ALA A 244 -5.01 6.40 14.95
CA ALA A 244 -4.30 6.14 16.20
C ALA A 244 -4.07 7.43 16.96
N GLU A 245 -4.17 7.38 18.30
CA GLU A 245 -3.81 8.52 19.12
C GLU A 245 -2.28 8.61 19.27
N LEU A 246 -1.73 9.79 18.97
CA LEU A 246 -0.36 10.16 19.29
C LEU A 246 -0.30 10.97 20.60
N PRO A 247 0.88 11.08 21.26
CA PRO A 247 1.02 11.86 22.49
C PRO A 247 0.43 13.26 22.39
N GLY A 248 -0.32 13.67 23.42
CA GLY A 248 -0.97 14.97 23.50
C GLY A 248 -2.36 15.08 22.85
N GLY A 249 -3.00 13.96 22.53
CA GLY A 249 -4.34 13.93 21.93
C GLY A 249 -4.35 14.24 20.43
N ARG A 250 -3.20 14.14 19.78
CA ARG A 250 -3.11 14.21 18.31
C ARG A 250 -3.66 12.93 17.71
N VAL A 251 -4.30 13.03 16.55
CA VAL A 251 -4.82 11.89 15.81
C VAL A 251 -3.99 11.70 14.54
N TYR A 252 -3.32 10.57 14.45
CA TYR A 252 -2.64 10.12 13.24
C TYR A 252 -3.60 9.29 12.40
N VAL A 253 -3.63 9.54 11.12
CA VAL A 253 -4.48 8.82 10.15
C VAL A 253 -3.60 8.25 9.07
N ASN A 254 -3.74 6.95 8.79
CA ASN A 254 -3.07 6.28 7.69
C ASN A 254 -4.11 5.67 6.76
N SER A 255 -4.04 6.00 5.49
CA SER A 255 -5.05 5.67 4.50
C SER A 255 -4.56 4.69 3.45
N ARG A 256 -5.47 3.87 2.96
CA ARG A 256 -5.34 3.20 1.66
C ARG A 256 -5.37 4.25 0.57
N GLU A 257 -4.41 4.20 -0.35
CA GLU A 257 -4.49 4.95 -1.60
C GLU A 257 -5.38 4.21 -2.60
N GLN A 258 -6.42 4.89 -3.08
CA GLN A 258 -7.41 4.31 -3.99
C GLN A 258 -7.41 5.03 -5.34
N ASP A 259 -6.72 4.49 -6.33
CA ASP A 259 -6.68 5.05 -7.70
C ASP A 259 -6.07 6.46 -7.82
N GLY A 260 -5.20 6.86 -6.89
CA GLY A 260 -4.37 8.05 -7.03
C GLY A 260 -3.17 7.83 -7.96
N THR A 261 -2.31 8.82 -8.09
CA THR A 261 -1.10 8.71 -8.91
C THR A 261 0.07 8.05 -8.20
N ASP A 262 -0.03 7.84 -6.90
CA ASP A 262 0.97 7.21 -6.03
C ASP A 262 0.59 5.79 -5.60
N LEU A 263 -0.16 5.11 -6.42
CA LEU A 263 -0.66 3.75 -6.17
C LEU A 263 0.48 2.79 -5.79
N GLY A 264 0.23 1.92 -4.84
CA GLY A 264 1.25 1.02 -4.26
C GLY A 264 1.90 1.60 -3.01
N HIS A 265 1.52 2.82 -2.60
CA HIS A 265 1.90 3.47 -1.34
C HIS A 265 0.67 3.72 -0.47
N ARG A 266 0.91 4.15 0.75
CA ARG A 266 -0.14 4.65 1.65
C ARG A 266 0.01 6.16 1.80
N ASN A 267 -1.05 6.82 2.21
CA ASN A 267 -1.01 8.22 2.59
C ASN A 267 -1.33 8.42 4.07
N TYR A 268 -0.90 9.53 4.62
CA TYR A 268 -1.19 9.88 6.00
C TYR A 268 -1.47 11.38 6.18
N ALA A 269 -2.19 11.68 7.24
CA ALA A 269 -2.40 13.02 7.75
C ALA A 269 -2.41 13.01 9.28
N VAL A 270 -2.25 14.17 9.90
CA VAL A 270 -2.27 14.33 11.36
C VAL A 270 -3.22 15.47 11.73
N SER A 271 -4.07 15.22 12.72
CA SER A 271 -4.85 16.26 13.40
C SER A 271 -4.16 16.60 14.72
N HIS A 272 -4.04 17.89 15.03
CA HIS A 272 -3.48 18.38 16.29
C HIS A 272 -4.53 18.84 17.30
N ASP A 273 -5.79 18.83 16.90
CA ASP A 273 -6.95 19.33 17.66
C ASP A 273 -8.00 18.24 17.94
N GLY A 274 -7.53 16.98 18.06
CA GLY A 274 -8.40 15.86 18.40
C GLY A 274 -9.38 15.47 17.30
N GLY A 275 -9.05 15.70 16.03
CA GLY A 275 -9.84 15.30 14.87
C GLY A 275 -10.75 16.40 14.30
N GLU A 276 -10.66 17.65 14.75
CA GLU A 276 -11.47 18.75 14.22
C GLU A 276 -10.97 19.26 12.87
N SER A 277 -9.63 19.29 12.69
CA SER A 277 -8.99 19.65 11.42
C SER A 277 -7.72 18.84 11.17
N PHE A 278 -7.32 18.69 9.91
CA PHE A 278 -5.99 18.19 9.56
C PHE A 278 -4.97 19.33 9.57
N ALA A 279 -3.80 19.08 10.13
CA ALA A 279 -2.70 20.06 10.16
C ALA A 279 -2.14 20.37 8.76
N ALA A 280 -2.25 19.40 7.84
CA ALA A 280 -1.91 19.50 6.42
C ALA A 280 -2.75 18.49 5.64
N PRO A 281 -2.90 18.65 4.31
CA PRO A 281 -3.49 17.63 3.45
C PRO A 281 -2.76 16.29 3.57
N PHE A 282 -3.43 15.20 3.17
CA PHE A 282 -2.79 13.90 3.08
C PHE A 282 -1.56 13.95 2.18
N VAL A 283 -0.52 13.27 2.61
CA VAL A 283 0.72 13.11 1.85
C VAL A 283 1.05 11.62 1.72
N THR A 284 1.69 11.25 0.63
CA THR A 284 2.16 9.88 0.42
C THR A 284 3.19 9.49 1.47
N GLN A 285 3.06 8.27 2.00
CA GLN A 285 4.06 7.66 2.87
C GLN A 285 5.19 7.11 1.99
N PRO A 286 6.35 7.75 1.90
CA PRO A 286 7.26 7.59 0.76
C PRO A 286 7.84 6.19 0.61
N ASP A 287 8.03 5.46 1.71
CA ASP A 287 8.73 4.16 1.72
C ASP A 287 7.86 3.01 2.25
N LEU A 288 6.57 3.24 2.34
CA LEU A 288 5.61 2.26 2.83
C LEU A 288 4.81 1.63 1.68
N TYR A 289 5.37 0.57 1.11
CA TYR A 289 4.72 -0.18 0.04
C TYR A 289 3.63 -1.09 0.58
N THR A 290 2.45 -1.01 -0.03
CA THR A 290 1.33 -1.92 0.17
C THR A 290 0.55 -2.05 -1.13
N PRO A 291 -0.16 -3.15 -1.38
CA PRO A 291 -1.14 -3.17 -2.46
C PRO A 291 -2.29 -2.22 -2.12
N GLN A 292 -3.19 -2.03 -3.08
CA GLN A 292 -4.42 -1.26 -2.88
C GLN A 292 -5.36 -1.99 -1.91
N VAL A 293 -5.13 -1.79 -0.60
CA VAL A 293 -5.80 -2.50 0.50
C VAL A 293 -5.84 -1.64 1.77
N GLN A 294 -6.87 -1.86 2.58
CA GLN A 294 -6.94 -1.30 3.93
C GLN A 294 -5.78 -1.86 4.80
N GLY A 295 -5.41 -1.18 5.86
CA GLY A 295 -4.44 -1.64 6.86
C GLY A 295 -4.76 -1.05 8.23
N SER A 296 -4.33 -1.73 9.29
CA SER A 296 -4.62 -1.37 10.67
C SER A 296 -3.48 -0.61 11.32
N LEU A 297 -3.81 0.30 12.23
CA LEU A 297 -2.88 0.99 13.13
C LEU A 297 -3.14 0.57 14.58
N LEU A 298 -2.07 0.44 15.36
CA LEU A 298 -2.15 0.26 16.80
C LEU A 298 -0.97 0.95 17.49
N ARG A 299 -1.26 1.79 18.49
CA ARG A 299 -0.21 2.33 19.34
C ARG A 299 0.17 1.31 20.42
N LEU A 300 1.44 0.93 20.49
CA LEU A 300 2.00 0.03 21.47
C LEU A 300 2.97 0.82 22.37
N GLY A 301 2.56 1.07 23.61
CA GLY A 301 3.33 1.91 24.52
C GLY A 301 3.29 3.39 24.12
N ASP A 302 4.34 4.14 24.46
CA ASP A 302 4.39 5.60 24.26
C ASP A 302 5.01 6.01 22.94
N ASP A 303 5.91 5.22 22.39
CA ASP A 303 6.78 5.59 21.28
C ASP A 303 6.70 4.65 20.06
N ARG A 304 5.93 3.56 20.11
CA ARG A 304 5.82 2.60 19.02
C ARG A 304 4.42 2.61 18.40
N LEU A 305 4.33 2.93 17.12
CA LEU A 305 3.12 2.79 16.31
C LEU A 305 3.28 1.61 15.36
N LEU A 306 2.33 0.68 15.38
CA LEU A 306 2.30 -0.48 14.51
C LEU A 306 1.37 -0.23 13.33
N LEU A 307 1.76 -0.70 12.15
CA LEU A 307 0.93 -0.81 10.96
C LEU A 307 0.92 -2.26 10.50
N ALA A 308 -0.25 -2.87 10.39
CA ALA A 308 -0.45 -4.19 9.78
C ALA A 308 -1.09 -4.04 8.41
N ALA A 309 -0.43 -4.52 7.37
CA ALA A 309 -0.92 -4.55 5.99
C ALA A 309 -0.10 -5.56 5.17
N PRO A 310 -0.64 -6.09 4.06
CA PRO A 310 0.14 -6.85 3.10
C PRO A 310 1.35 -6.06 2.59
N ALA A 311 2.48 -6.74 2.41
CA ALA A 311 3.75 -6.13 2.04
C ALA A 311 4.12 -6.30 0.55
N ASP A 312 3.46 -7.21 -0.17
CA ASP A 312 3.63 -7.32 -1.62
C ASP A 312 2.93 -6.13 -2.30
N PRO A 313 3.64 -5.25 -3.01
CA PRO A 313 3.06 -4.03 -3.56
C PRO A 313 2.05 -4.28 -4.70
N ASP A 314 2.07 -5.45 -5.31
CA ASP A 314 1.24 -5.81 -6.47
C ASP A 314 0.07 -6.72 -6.10
N ARG A 315 0.16 -7.42 -4.96
CA ARG A 315 -0.80 -8.45 -4.57
C ARG A 315 -1.14 -8.37 -3.10
N ARG A 316 -2.32 -8.77 -2.77
CA ARG A 316 -2.75 -8.96 -1.37
C ARG A 316 -2.13 -10.22 -0.80
N ARG A 317 -0.81 -10.16 -0.51
CA ARG A 317 0.01 -11.25 0.05
C ARG A 317 0.99 -10.73 1.08
N THR A 318 1.45 -11.63 1.94
CA THR A 318 2.48 -11.36 2.95
C THR A 318 2.01 -10.35 3.97
N MET A 319 1.11 -10.75 4.88
CA MET A 319 0.73 -9.91 6.01
C MET A 319 1.97 -9.59 6.84
N MET A 320 2.23 -8.30 7.04
CA MET A 320 3.41 -7.81 7.74
C MET A 320 3.04 -6.72 8.72
N ILE A 321 3.68 -6.73 9.88
CA ILE A 321 3.60 -5.63 10.85
C ILE A 321 4.87 -4.81 10.75
N ARG A 322 4.73 -3.53 10.50
CA ARG A 322 5.81 -2.55 10.47
C ARG A 322 5.67 -1.60 11.62
N SER A 323 6.78 -1.23 12.23
CA SER A 323 6.82 -0.29 13.35
C SER A 323 7.27 1.09 12.89
N SER A 324 6.67 2.11 13.47
CA SER A 324 7.14 3.49 13.44
C SER A 324 7.54 3.91 14.85
N TRP A 325 8.62 4.68 14.95
CA TRP A 325 9.17 5.19 16.21
C TRP A 325 9.25 6.72 16.25
N ASP A 326 8.66 7.36 15.25
CA ASP A 326 8.64 8.81 15.05
C ASP A 326 7.22 9.37 14.87
N GLY A 327 6.23 8.63 15.36
CA GLY A 327 4.83 9.04 15.30
C GLY A 327 4.20 8.89 13.92
N GLY A 328 4.64 7.90 13.13
CA GLY A 328 4.04 7.57 11.84
C GLY A 328 4.68 8.30 10.65
N VAL A 329 5.74 9.09 10.86
CA VAL A 329 6.44 9.77 9.76
C VAL A 329 7.18 8.76 8.89
N THR A 330 7.89 7.81 9.52
CA THR A 330 8.52 6.69 8.83
C THR A 330 8.14 5.36 9.47
N PHE A 331 8.14 4.30 8.69
CA PHE A 331 7.93 2.92 9.14
C PHE A 331 9.11 2.04 8.75
N ASP A 332 9.24 0.89 9.40
CA ASP A 332 10.20 -0.14 8.97
C ASP A 332 10.04 -0.43 7.48
N ALA A 333 11.14 -0.57 6.76
CA ALA A 333 11.13 -0.94 5.35
C ALA A 333 10.46 -2.30 5.12
N ALA A 334 10.00 -2.56 3.90
CA ALA A 334 9.23 -3.75 3.55
C ALA A 334 9.93 -5.09 3.86
N ASP A 335 11.26 -5.10 3.88
CA ASP A 335 12.09 -6.25 4.21
C ASP A 335 12.44 -6.38 5.70
N ARG A 336 11.94 -5.46 6.55
CA ARG A 336 12.32 -5.34 7.97
C ARG A 336 11.16 -5.46 8.94
N GLY A 337 9.95 -5.52 8.47
CA GLY A 337 8.77 -5.77 9.30
C GLY A 337 8.69 -7.20 9.79
N ALA A 338 7.86 -7.44 10.82
CA ALA A 338 7.56 -8.78 11.29
C ALA A 338 6.54 -9.45 10.36
N VAL A 339 6.94 -10.52 9.69
CA VAL A 339 6.08 -11.28 8.79
C VAL A 339 5.14 -12.16 9.60
N VAL A 340 3.84 -11.97 9.45
CA VAL A 340 2.79 -12.79 10.08
C VAL A 340 2.55 -14.05 9.26
N THR A 341 2.34 -13.91 7.96
CA THR A 341 2.19 -15.01 7.00
C THR A 341 2.67 -14.58 5.61
N THR A 342 3.11 -15.53 4.81
CA THR A 342 3.42 -15.32 3.38
C THR A 342 2.26 -15.68 2.45
N ASP A 343 1.14 -16.15 3.02
CA ASP A 343 -0.08 -16.47 2.29
C ASP A 343 -0.73 -15.22 1.66
N TRP A 344 -1.77 -15.45 0.88
CA TRP A 344 -2.69 -14.39 0.51
C TRP A 344 -3.25 -13.75 1.78
N SER A 345 -3.30 -12.43 1.82
CA SER A 345 -3.77 -11.66 2.97
C SER A 345 -4.34 -10.32 2.54
N GLY A 346 -5.35 -9.85 3.26
CA GLY A 346 -6.11 -8.65 2.88
C GLY A 346 -6.22 -7.64 4.01
N TYR A 347 -7.45 -7.29 4.32
CA TYR A 347 -7.79 -6.35 5.37
C TYR A 347 -7.38 -6.88 6.74
N SER A 348 -7.10 -5.96 7.65
CA SER A 348 -6.64 -6.31 8.99
C SER A 348 -7.11 -5.33 10.04
N ASP A 349 -7.22 -5.79 11.29
CA ASP A 349 -7.40 -4.92 12.45
C ASP A 349 -6.64 -5.44 13.67
N MET A 350 -6.03 -4.54 14.44
CA MET A 350 -5.24 -4.88 15.62
C MET A 350 -5.90 -4.38 16.90
N VAL A 351 -5.66 -5.09 18.00
CA VAL A 351 -6.15 -4.74 19.33
C VAL A 351 -5.10 -5.03 20.39
N LEU A 352 -5.02 -4.21 21.44
CA LEU A 352 -4.29 -4.58 22.65
C LEU A 352 -5.11 -5.61 23.44
N ILE A 353 -4.49 -6.74 23.78
CA ILE A 353 -5.13 -7.77 24.58
C ILE A 353 -5.02 -7.42 26.07
N PRO A 354 -6.14 -7.35 26.79
CA PRO A 354 -6.17 -6.98 28.21
C PRO A 354 -5.37 -7.93 29.10
N GLY A 355 -4.74 -7.37 30.15
CA GLY A 355 -4.02 -8.17 31.15
C GLY A 355 -2.69 -8.77 30.68
N GLY A 356 -2.34 -8.62 29.40
CA GLY A 356 -1.04 -8.96 28.86
C GLY A 356 -0.14 -7.73 28.78
N THR A 357 1.11 -7.83 29.25
CA THR A 357 2.09 -6.76 29.03
C THR A 357 2.51 -6.78 27.56
N GLY A 358 1.96 -5.84 26.73
CA GLY A 358 2.32 -5.71 25.33
C GLY A 358 1.89 -6.87 24.42
N THR A 359 0.82 -7.60 24.78
CA THR A 359 0.25 -8.62 23.89
C THR A 359 -0.72 -7.97 22.90
N VAL A 360 -0.54 -8.25 21.63
CA VAL A 360 -1.35 -7.74 20.52
C VAL A 360 -2.15 -8.87 19.89
N GLY A 361 -3.41 -8.61 19.61
CA GLY A 361 -4.25 -9.40 18.72
C GLY A 361 -4.29 -8.77 17.33
N LEU A 362 -4.18 -9.58 16.29
CA LEU A 362 -4.33 -9.17 14.89
C LEU A 362 -5.39 -10.05 14.24
N MET A 363 -6.49 -9.46 13.85
CA MET A 363 -7.50 -10.06 13.00
C MET A 363 -7.25 -9.70 11.55
N TYR A 364 -7.23 -10.67 10.62
CA TYR A 364 -6.90 -10.36 9.23
C TYR A 364 -7.47 -11.38 8.23
N GLU A 365 -7.81 -10.89 7.04
CA GLU A 365 -8.18 -11.73 5.91
C GLU A 365 -6.97 -12.52 5.43
N ALA A 366 -7.15 -13.83 5.18
CA ALA A 366 -6.07 -14.72 4.76
C ALA A 366 -6.59 -15.89 3.92
N GLY A 367 -5.65 -16.62 3.32
CA GLY A 367 -5.95 -17.89 2.68
C GLY A 367 -4.82 -18.43 1.82
N PRO A 368 -4.81 -19.74 1.58
CA PRO A 368 -3.81 -20.38 0.73
C PRO A 368 -3.99 -20.07 -0.76
N VAL A 369 -5.20 -19.70 -1.19
CA VAL A 369 -5.55 -19.47 -2.61
C VAL A 369 -5.95 -18.03 -2.87
N ASP A 370 -6.75 -17.42 -1.98
CA ASP A 370 -7.23 -16.05 -2.08
C ASP A 370 -7.25 -15.40 -0.69
N ALA A 371 -7.04 -14.10 -0.63
CA ALA A 371 -7.09 -13.35 0.64
C ALA A 371 -8.49 -13.34 1.29
N ARG A 372 -9.51 -13.81 0.60
CA ARG A 372 -10.90 -13.87 1.06
C ARG A 372 -11.35 -15.25 1.51
N ASP A 373 -10.42 -16.23 1.57
CA ASP A 373 -10.78 -17.61 1.94
C ASP A 373 -11.23 -17.70 3.39
N GLU A 374 -10.60 -16.92 4.29
CA GLU A 374 -10.87 -16.97 5.73
C GLU A 374 -10.42 -15.68 6.44
N ILE A 375 -10.86 -15.51 7.69
CA ILE A 375 -10.32 -14.50 8.61
C ILE A 375 -9.65 -15.23 9.76
N ARG A 376 -8.38 -14.89 9.99
CA ARG A 376 -7.54 -15.41 11.08
C ARG A 376 -7.44 -14.41 12.22
N PHE A 377 -7.18 -14.93 13.42
CA PHE A 377 -6.79 -14.16 14.58
C PHE A 377 -5.43 -14.65 15.08
N ALA A 378 -4.44 -13.78 15.00
CA ALA A 378 -3.10 -14.01 15.51
C ALA A 378 -2.91 -13.27 16.84
N ARG A 379 -2.14 -13.87 17.75
CA ARG A 379 -1.72 -13.27 19.02
C ARG A 379 -0.22 -13.33 19.13
N PHE A 380 0.39 -12.23 19.51
CA PHE A 380 1.84 -12.14 19.67
C PHE A 380 2.23 -11.10 20.72
N THR A 381 3.44 -11.22 21.23
CA THR A 381 4.01 -10.28 22.19
C THR A 381 4.86 -9.22 21.47
N GLU A 382 5.14 -8.12 22.16
CA GLU A 382 6.06 -7.11 21.63
C GLU A 382 7.45 -7.69 21.31
N ASP A 383 7.93 -8.65 22.13
CA ASP A 383 9.20 -9.32 21.88
C ASP A 383 9.23 -10.06 20.54
N TRP A 384 8.09 -10.58 20.09
CA TRP A 384 7.98 -11.24 18.80
C TRP A 384 8.17 -10.26 17.62
N LEU A 385 7.74 -9.01 17.76
CA LEU A 385 7.96 -7.97 16.77
C LEU A 385 9.46 -7.60 16.60
N GLY A 386 10.26 -7.97 17.57
CA GLY A 386 11.69 -7.64 17.60
C GLY A 386 11.99 -6.19 18.02
N PRO A 387 13.28 -5.89 18.21
CA PRO A 387 13.75 -4.55 18.56
C PRO A 387 13.59 -3.60 17.37
N ARG A 388 13.72 -2.30 17.64
CA ARG A 388 13.82 -1.28 16.60
C ARG A 388 14.88 -1.69 15.57
N ALA A 389 14.44 -1.98 14.36
CA ALA A 389 15.33 -2.11 13.22
C ALA A 389 15.81 -0.69 12.88
N GLY A 390 17.11 -0.45 12.91
CA GLY A 390 17.67 0.82 12.43
C GLY A 390 17.28 1.04 10.95
N PRO A 391 17.54 2.26 10.41
CA PRO A 391 17.33 2.50 8.98
C PRO A 391 18.10 1.47 8.16
N GLY A 392 17.48 1.01 7.08
CA GLY A 392 18.09 0.07 6.14
C GLY A 392 19.29 0.64 5.40
N PRO A 393 20.07 -0.19 4.72
CA PRO A 393 21.06 0.29 3.79
C PRO A 393 20.41 1.22 2.76
N SER A 394 21.13 2.27 2.36
CA SER A 394 20.64 3.24 1.39
C SER A 394 21.76 3.77 0.51
N THR A 395 21.38 4.38 -0.60
CA THR A 395 22.27 5.12 -1.50
C THR A 395 21.71 6.52 -1.73
N PRO A 396 22.55 7.58 -1.77
CA PRO A 396 22.06 8.94 -1.98
C PRO A 396 21.38 9.12 -3.34
N ASP A 397 20.21 9.75 -3.36
CA ASP A 397 19.67 10.39 -4.57
C ASP A 397 20.01 11.89 -4.51
N LEU A 398 20.81 12.37 -5.46
CA LEU A 398 21.30 13.73 -5.51
C LEU A 398 20.35 14.70 -6.26
N ALA A 399 19.16 14.23 -6.64
CA ALA A 399 18.15 15.13 -7.21
C ALA A 399 17.62 16.08 -6.10
N PRO A 400 17.27 17.34 -6.45
CA PRO A 400 16.77 18.30 -5.49
C PRO A 400 15.52 17.79 -4.75
N GLY A 401 15.55 17.85 -3.41
CA GLY A 401 14.43 17.40 -2.57
C GLY A 401 14.28 15.88 -2.43
N ALA A 402 15.16 15.09 -3.06
CA ALA A 402 15.13 13.64 -2.94
C ALA A 402 15.60 13.14 -1.57
N GLY A 403 14.91 12.13 -1.05
CA GLY A 403 15.42 11.27 0.01
C GLY A 403 16.31 10.16 -0.54
N PRO A 404 17.11 9.49 0.30
CA PRO A 404 17.95 8.39 -0.13
C PRO A 404 17.12 7.22 -0.65
N ALA A 405 17.63 6.50 -1.63
CA ALA A 405 17.03 5.28 -2.14
C ALA A 405 17.35 4.10 -1.20
N ALA A 406 16.34 3.31 -0.86
CA ALA A 406 16.49 2.12 -0.03
C ALA A 406 17.21 1.01 -0.81
N VAL A 407 18.11 0.30 -0.13
CA VAL A 407 18.85 -0.83 -0.69
C VAL A 407 18.37 -2.12 -0.03
N THR A 408 18.02 -3.12 -0.83
CA THR A 408 17.62 -4.45 -0.35
C THR A 408 18.62 -5.52 -0.79
N GLY A 409 18.64 -6.64 -0.08
CA GLY A 409 19.54 -7.75 -0.38
C GLY A 409 21.00 -7.44 -0.04
N SER A 410 21.90 -7.92 -0.86
CA SER A 410 23.36 -7.87 -0.69
C SER A 410 24.03 -6.96 -1.72
N VAL A 411 23.34 -5.89 -2.16
CA VAL A 411 23.91 -4.96 -3.13
C VAL A 411 25.27 -4.48 -2.64
N GLY A 412 26.30 -4.77 -3.40
CA GLY A 412 27.67 -4.35 -3.13
C GLY A 412 28.09 -3.14 -3.96
N THR A 413 29.32 -2.67 -3.74
CA THR A 413 29.97 -1.69 -4.61
C THR A 413 31.01 -2.35 -5.50
N ALA A 414 31.13 -1.91 -6.73
CA ALA A 414 32.14 -2.34 -7.68
C ALA A 414 32.77 -1.11 -8.37
N ALA A 415 33.88 -1.31 -9.10
CA ALA A 415 34.41 -0.23 -9.94
C ALA A 415 33.36 0.17 -10.98
N GLY A 416 32.91 1.42 -10.92
CA GLY A 416 31.92 2.02 -11.82
C GLY A 416 32.54 2.48 -13.14
N ARG A 417 31.72 3.08 -13.97
CA ARG A 417 32.19 3.86 -15.14
C ARG A 417 32.77 5.18 -14.70
N PHE A 418 32.14 5.80 -13.70
CA PHE A 418 32.60 7.00 -13.02
C PHE A 418 32.57 6.73 -11.50
N GLY A 419 33.73 6.65 -10.85
CA GLY A 419 33.79 6.30 -9.43
C GLY A 419 33.49 4.84 -9.13
N ALA A 420 32.53 4.60 -8.24
CA ALA A 420 32.00 3.27 -7.96
C ALA A 420 30.63 3.08 -8.63
N GLY A 421 30.07 1.89 -8.56
CA GLY A 421 28.73 1.54 -9.01
C GLY A 421 28.14 0.44 -8.16
N ALA A 422 26.82 0.25 -8.21
CA ALA A 422 26.12 -0.79 -7.50
C ALA A 422 26.26 -2.14 -8.21
N ALA A 423 26.64 -3.18 -7.47
CA ALA A 423 26.76 -4.56 -7.96
C ALA A 423 25.64 -5.43 -7.41
N PHE A 424 25.00 -6.18 -8.31
CA PHE A 424 23.83 -7.03 -8.08
C PHE A 424 24.20 -8.49 -8.38
N ASP A 425 23.89 -9.40 -7.46
CA ASP A 425 24.22 -10.83 -7.59
C ASP A 425 23.03 -11.71 -8.04
N GLY A 426 21.82 -11.11 -8.14
CA GLY A 426 20.60 -11.83 -8.49
C GLY A 426 19.89 -12.47 -7.31
N GLY A 427 20.43 -12.37 -6.10
CA GLY A 427 19.95 -13.05 -4.89
C GLY A 427 18.93 -12.27 -4.04
N GLY A 428 18.26 -11.25 -4.56
CA GLY A 428 17.36 -10.41 -3.79
C GLY A 428 17.77 -8.94 -3.76
N ASP A 429 18.78 -8.64 -4.53
CA ASP A 429 19.38 -7.33 -4.63
C ASP A 429 18.48 -6.34 -5.36
N GLY A 430 18.32 -5.15 -4.81
CA GLY A 430 17.57 -4.08 -5.43
C GLY A 430 17.88 -2.71 -4.82
N VAL A 431 17.63 -1.68 -5.60
CA VAL A 431 17.59 -0.29 -5.13
C VAL A 431 16.21 0.26 -5.43
N ARG A 432 15.54 0.81 -4.42
CA ARG A 432 14.17 1.30 -4.51
C ARG A 432 14.13 2.77 -4.12
N LEU A 433 13.57 3.60 -4.98
CA LEU A 433 13.39 5.01 -4.71
C LEU A 433 12.09 5.23 -3.93
N PRO A 434 12.10 6.07 -2.88
CA PRO A 434 10.88 6.51 -2.24
C PRO A 434 10.01 7.32 -3.21
N PHE A 435 8.69 7.28 -3.02
CA PHE A 435 7.76 8.08 -3.82
C PHE A 435 8.07 9.57 -3.66
N ARG A 436 7.95 10.28 -4.80
CA ARG A 436 7.96 11.75 -4.88
C ARG A 436 7.01 12.20 -5.99
N ASP A 437 6.45 13.39 -5.86
CA ASP A 437 5.48 13.92 -6.84
C ASP A 437 6.05 14.04 -8.27
N GLU A 438 7.37 14.18 -8.39
CA GLU A 438 8.06 14.29 -9.67
C GLU A 438 8.37 12.94 -10.35
N LEU A 439 8.36 11.82 -9.58
CA LEU A 439 8.68 10.50 -10.13
C LEU A 439 7.64 9.95 -11.10
N PRO A 440 6.32 10.15 -10.90
CA PRO A 440 5.35 9.82 -11.91
C PRO A 440 5.51 10.71 -13.13
N LEU A 441 6.17 10.20 -14.18
CA LEU A 441 6.53 10.96 -15.38
C LEU A 441 5.31 11.44 -16.22
N GLY A 442 4.13 10.96 -15.91
CA GLY A 442 2.90 11.44 -16.55
C GLY A 442 2.80 11.13 -18.04
N ALA A 443 2.28 12.11 -18.77
CA ALA A 443 2.11 12.04 -20.23
C ALA A 443 3.19 12.83 -20.98
N GLY A 444 4.14 13.45 -20.29
CA GLY A 444 5.19 14.29 -20.87
C GLY A 444 6.33 13.51 -21.50
N ASP A 445 7.22 14.26 -22.16
CA ASP A 445 8.51 13.74 -22.60
C ASP A 445 9.37 13.36 -21.41
N PHE A 446 10.23 12.37 -21.55
CA PHE A 446 11.17 11.96 -20.51
C PHE A 446 12.46 11.38 -21.09
N THR A 447 13.49 11.32 -20.26
CA THR A 447 14.73 10.59 -20.55
C THR A 447 15.17 9.76 -19.36
N VAL A 448 15.49 8.49 -19.59
CA VAL A 448 16.24 7.64 -18.68
C VAL A 448 17.65 7.48 -19.22
N SER A 449 18.66 7.77 -18.41
CA SER A 449 20.08 7.60 -18.74
C SER A 449 20.78 6.83 -17.64
N LEU A 450 21.53 5.79 -17.98
CA LEU A 450 22.28 4.98 -17.02
C LEU A 450 23.45 4.26 -17.68
N TRP A 451 24.41 3.86 -16.85
CA TRP A 451 25.43 2.90 -17.25
C TRP A 451 25.10 1.51 -16.68
N PHE A 452 25.32 0.49 -17.48
CA PHE A 452 25.10 -0.89 -17.09
C PHE A 452 26.25 -1.78 -17.54
N ARG A 453 26.45 -2.87 -16.82
CA ARG A 453 27.44 -3.91 -17.15
C ARG A 453 26.91 -5.26 -16.72
N TYR A 454 26.85 -6.23 -17.64
CA TYR A 454 26.54 -7.64 -17.33
C TYR A 454 27.17 -8.57 -18.35
N SER A 455 27.30 -9.87 -18.00
CA SER A 455 27.88 -10.87 -18.90
C SER A 455 27.09 -12.18 -18.94
N VAL A 456 25.95 -12.22 -18.23
CA VAL A 456 25.14 -13.43 -18.10
C VAL A 456 24.24 -13.59 -19.32
N GLY A 457 24.29 -14.80 -19.93
CA GLY A 457 23.51 -15.13 -21.12
C GLY A 457 22.14 -15.80 -20.83
N THR A 458 21.73 -15.88 -19.56
CA THR A 458 20.46 -16.49 -19.14
C THR A 458 19.71 -15.55 -18.21
N GLY A 459 18.38 -15.60 -18.23
CA GLY A 459 17.54 -14.72 -17.43
C GLY A 459 17.35 -13.33 -18.04
N GLU A 460 16.33 -12.64 -17.58
CA GLU A 460 16.05 -11.25 -17.93
C GLU A 460 16.62 -10.35 -16.85
N HIS A 461 17.39 -9.34 -17.22
CA HIS A 461 18.17 -8.50 -16.31
C HIS A 461 17.59 -7.08 -16.27
N PRO A 462 16.64 -6.75 -15.36
CA PRO A 462 16.10 -5.40 -15.26
C PRO A 462 17.18 -4.42 -14.78
N PHE A 463 17.37 -3.34 -15.53
CA PHE A 463 18.23 -2.23 -15.13
C PHE A 463 17.44 -1.21 -14.34
N LEU A 464 16.27 -0.82 -14.89
CA LEU A 464 15.34 0.10 -14.27
C LEU A 464 13.91 -0.37 -14.55
N TRP A 465 13.05 -0.26 -13.54
CA TRP A 465 11.63 -0.50 -13.64
C TRP A 465 10.85 0.58 -12.90
N MET A 466 10.02 1.33 -13.61
CA MET A 466 9.06 2.30 -13.06
C MET A 466 7.64 1.81 -13.30
N GLY A 467 6.79 1.87 -12.28
CA GLY A 467 5.38 1.53 -12.38
C GLY A 467 5.07 0.08 -12.11
N GLY A 468 3.95 -0.38 -12.64
CA GLY A 468 3.41 -1.70 -12.36
C GLY A 468 4.08 -2.84 -13.07
N VAL A 469 3.59 -4.05 -12.81
CA VAL A 469 3.99 -5.27 -13.48
C VAL A 469 2.81 -5.85 -14.27
N GLY A 470 3.12 -6.49 -15.39
CA GLY A 470 2.11 -7.06 -16.27
C GLY A 470 1.75 -6.20 -17.48
N GLY A 471 1.16 -6.82 -18.49
CA GLY A 471 1.01 -6.23 -19.82
C GLY A 471 -0.03 -5.11 -19.96
N ARG A 472 -0.72 -4.73 -18.90
CA ARG A 472 -1.76 -3.70 -18.90
C ARG A 472 -1.52 -2.59 -17.87
N ALA A 473 -0.53 -2.74 -17.01
CA ALA A 473 -0.20 -1.70 -16.04
C ALA A 473 0.64 -0.61 -16.69
N PRO A 474 0.37 0.68 -16.46
CA PRO A 474 1.26 1.75 -16.85
C PRO A 474 2.65 1.54 -16.25
N GLN A 475 3.67 1.58 -17.09
CA GLN A 475 5.04 1.26 -16.71
C GLN A 475 6.05 1.77 -17.73
N VAL A 476 7.28 1.97 -17.27
CA VAL A 476 8.46 2.15 -18.11
C VAL A 476 9.56 1.28 -17.55
N TRP A 477 10.15 0.42 -18.39
CA TRP A 477 11.27 -0.39 -17.94
C TRP A 477 12.32 -0.59 -19.04
N VAL A 478 13.55 -0.87 -18.61
CA VAL A 478 14.67 -1.22 -19.45
C VAL A 478 15.38 -2.42 -18.85
N ARG A 479 15.72 -3.41 -19.70
CA ARG A 479 16.37 -4.65 -19.28
C ARG A 479 17.31 -5.22 -20.35
N GLY A 480 18.25 -6.05 -19.91
CA GLY A 480 19.00 -6.94 -20.76
C GLY A 480 18.21 -8.20 -21.09
N GLU A 481 18.25 -8.63 -22.36
CA GLU A 481 17.54 -9.82 -22.84
C GLU A 481 18.40 -11.07 -22.73
N PRO A 482 17.78 -12.21 -22.36
CA PRO A 482 18.50 -13.48 -22.29
C PRO A 482 18.94 -13.98 -23.67
N GLY A 483 20.09 -14.63 -23.72
CA GLY A 483 20.58 -15.40 -24.86
C GLY A 483 21.12 -14.61 -26.05
N ASN A 484 20.69 -13.34 -26.27
CA ASN A 484 21.16 -12.52 -27.38
C ASN A 484 21.86 -11.23 -26.95
N GLY A 485 21.86 -10.94 -25.63
CA GLY A 485 22.53 -9.77 -25.06
C GLY A 485 21.96 -8.41 -25.47
N ARG A 486 20.84 -8.37 -26.19
CA ARG A 486 20.19 -7.10 -26.59
C ARG A 486 19.61 -6.39 -25.39
N VAL A 487 19.41 -5.11 -25.52
CA VAL A 487 18.68 -4.28 -24.55
C VAL A 487 17.28 -4.03 -25.07
N ARG A 488 16.29 -4.26 -24.22
CA ARG A 488 14.88 -4.03 -24.51
C ARG A 488 14.33 -2.98 -23.56
N ALA A 489 13.52 -2.07 -24.07
CA ALA A 489 12.74 -1.14 -23.28
C ALA A 489 11.27 -1.21 -23.68
N LEU A 490 10.40 -0.99 -22.71
CA LEU A 490 8.96 -0.93 -22.92
C LEU A 490 8.38 0.25 -22.15
N MET A 491 7.38 0.88 -22.77
CA MET A 491 6.51 1.86 -22.18
C MET A 491 5.07 1.39 -22.34
N THR A 492 4.30 1.31 -21.28
CA THR A 492 2.84 1.13 -21.31
C THR A 492 2.19 2.39 -20.78
N ALA A 493 1.25 2.95 -21.51
CA ALA A 493 0.54 4.18 -21.16
C ALA A 493 -0.97 4.02 -21.29
N VAL A 494 -1.72 4.89 -20.60
CA VAL A 494 -3.18 4.96 -20.64
C VAL A 494 -3.61 6.36 -21.02
N GLU A 495 -4.51 6.47 -22.00
CA GLU A 495 -5.09 7.73 -22.43
C GLU A 495 -6.58 7.77 -22.10
N GLY A 496 -7.00 8.72 -21.26
CA GLY A 496 -8.40 9.12 -21.07
C GLY A 496 -9.41 8.01 -20.73
N GLY A 497 -8.98 6.89 -20.15
CA GLY A 497 -9.85 5.74 -19.85
C GLY A 497 -9.91 4.69 -20.98
N ALA A 498 -9.11 4.88 -22.03
CA ALA A 498 -8.90 3.85 -23.04
C ALA A 498 -8.14 2.63 -22.49
N ALA A 499 -8.17 1.53 -23.22
CA ALA A 499 -7.34 0.37 -22.88
C ALA A 499 -5.85 0.76 -22.96
N PRO A 500 -5.00 0.25 -22.03
CA PRO A 500 -3.57 0.50 -22.06
C PRO A 500 -2.94 0.11 -23.39
N ALA A 501 -2.05 0.96 -23.90
CA ALA A 501 -1.25 0.72 -25.09
C ALA A 501 0.22 0.61 -24.71
N SER A 502 0.99 -0.19 -25.46
CA SER A 502 2.42 -0.36 -25.22
C SER A 502 3.24 -0.03 -26.46
N ALA A 503 4.40 0.56 -26.24
CA ALA A 503 5.47 0.73 -27.21
C ALA A 503 6.71 -0.03 -26.71
N GLU A 504 7.29 -0.84 -27.58
CA GLU A 504 8.45 -1.64 -27.27
C GLU A 504 9.57 -1.37 -28.26
N VAL A 505 10.79 -1.24 -27.78
CA VAL A 505 11.98 -1.01 -28.57
C VAL A 505 13.11 -1.94 -28.11
N VAL A 506 13.85 -2.50 -29.08
CA VAL A 506 14.94 -3.45 -28.83
C VAL A 506 16.15 -3.04 -29.67
N THR A 507 17.33 -3.05 -29.08
CA THR A 507 18.59 -2.76 -29.79
C THR A 507 18.91 -3.80 -30.85
N ASP A 508 19.65 -3.40 -31.89
CA ASP A 508 20.16 -4.33 -32.90
C ASP A 508 21.40 -5.12 -32.42
N GLY A 509 22.23 -4.50 -31.57
CA GLY A 509 23.45 -5.09 -31.01
C GLY A 509 23.25 -5.82 -29.68
N ALA A 510 24.22 -6.65 -29.33
CA ALA A 510 24.35 -7.29 -28.03
C ALA A 510 25.33 -6.50 -27.14
N PHE A 511 25.06 -6.44 -25.83
CA PHE A 511 25.79 -5.62 -24.85
C PHE A 511 26.02 -6.40 -23.52
N ASN A 512 26.10 -7.71 -23.58
CA ASN A 512 26.39 -8.59 -22.43
C ASN A 512 27.82 -9.13 -22.45
N ASP A 513 28.77 -8.31 -22.85
CA ASP A 513 30.19 -8.65 -22.98
C ASP A 513 31.02 -8.42 -21.70
N GLY A 514 30.40 -7.88 -20.65
CA GLY A 514 31.06 -7.58 -19.39
C GLY A 514 31.70 -6.20 -19.34
N GLU A 515 31.56 -5.39 -20.36
CA GLU A 515 32.03 -4.00 -20.41
C GLU A 515 30.93 -3.01 -19.97
N TRP A 516 31.31 -1.79 -19.67
CA TRP A 516 30.39 -0.71 -19.34
C TRP A 516 29.77 -0.10 -20.59
N HIS A 517 28.45 -0.07 -20.68
CA HIS A 517 27.66 0.54 -21.75
C HIS A 517 26.76 1.64 -21.23
N HIS A 518 26.69 2.75 -21.97
CA HIS A 518 25.78 3.85 -21.66
C HIS A 518 24.47 3.69 -22.43
N LEU A 519 23.36 3.71 -21.70
CA LEU A 519 22.01 3.62 -22.24
C LEU A 519 21.30 4.97 -22.15
N ALA A 520 20.54 5.32 -23.19
CA ALA A 520 19.55 6.39 -23.16
C ALA A 520 18.22 5.92 -23.75
N LEU A 521 17.16 5.98 -22.96
CA LEU A 521 15.77 5.80 -23.38
C LEU A 521 15.07 7.16 -23.34
N THR A 522 14.50 7.58 -24.45
CA THR A 522 13.86 8.90 -24.57
C THR A 522 12.46 8.77 -25.17
N ARG A 523 11.48 9.40 -24.52
CA ARG A 523 10.16 9.69 -25.07
C ARG A 523 10.18 11.13 -25.54
N ALA A 524 9.98 11.36 -26.84
CA ALA A 524 9.95 12.70 -27.43
C ALA A 524 9.28 12.70 -28.79
N GLY A 525 8.49 13.74 -29.08
CA GLY A 525 7.92 13.97 -30.39
C GLY A 525 7.07 12.82 -30.93
N GLY A 526 6.32 12.13 -30.06
CA GLY A 526 5.48 10.99 -30.45
C GLY A 526 6.24 9.68 -30.65
N ARG A 527 7.48 9.58 -30.15
CA ARG A 527 8.33 8.40 -30.33
C ARG A 527 9.01 7.98 -29.03
N LEU A 528 9.18 6.66 -28.89
CA LEU A 528 10.05 6.04 -27.90
C LEU A 528 11.34 5.60 -28.60
N SER A 529 12.48 6.06 -28.11
CA SER A 529 13.79 5.84 -28.73
C SER A 529 14.79 5.30 -27.72
N LEU A 530 15.55 4.27 -28.12
CA LEU A 530 16.58 3.63 -27.31
C LEU A 530 17.92 3.68 -28.04
N SER A 531 18.96 4.19 -27.39
CA SER A 531 20.32 4.18 -27.90
C SER A 531 21.28 3.60 -26.84
N VAL A 532 22.33 2.95 -27.31
CA VAL A 532 23.44 2.47 -26.46
C VAL A 532 24.74 3.02 -27.04
N ASP A 533 25.64 3.51 -26.15
CA ASP A 533 26.96 4.09 -26.43
C ASP A 533 26.95 5.25 -27.44
N GLY A 534 25.81 5.97 -27.54
CA GLY A 534 25.63 7.04 -28.49
C GLY A 534 25.53 6.57 -29.95
N GLY A 535 25.31 5.28 -30.18
CA GLY A 535 24.97 4.71 -31.47
C GLY A 535 23.62 5.19 -32.00
N ALA A 536 23.28 4.83 -33.22
CA ALA A 536 21.99 5.16 -33.84
C ALA A 536 20.84 4.59 -32.97
N ALA A 537 19.90 5.48 -32.61
CA ALA A 537 18.76 5.06 -31.80
C ALA A 537 17.79 4.20 -32.62
N VAL A 538 17.37 3.08 -32.05
CA VAL A 538 16.18 2.37 -32.50
C VAL A 538 14.96 3.11 -31.97
N SER A 539 13.96 3.35 -32.81
CA SER A 539 12.84 4.22 -32.46
C SER A 539 11.52 3.69 -33.02
N VAL A 540 10.49 3.70 -32.19
CA VAL A 540 9.11 3.28 -32.53
C VAL A 540 8.12 4.41 -32.19
N PRO A 541 6.89 4.41 -32.74
CA PRO A 541 5.83 5.28 -32.23
C PRO A 541 5.61 5.02 -30.74
N GLU A 542 5.41 6.09 -29.96
CA GLU A 542 5.12 5.94 -28.53
C GLU A 542 3.71 5.40 -28.28
N ALA A 543 3.46 4.87 -27.08
CA ALA A 543 2.12 4.65 -26.56
C ALA A 543 1.56 5.98 -26.04
N PRO A 544 0.39 6.46 -26.53
CA PRO A 544 -0.18 7.73 -26.09
C PRO A 544 -0.69 7.66 -24.64
N GLY A 545 -0.66 8.80 -23.96
CA GLY A 545 -1.20 8.93 -22.61
C GLY A 545 -0.15 8.91 -21.51
N THR A 546 -0.60 8.68 -20.26
CA THR A 546 0.23 8.75 -19.07
C THR A 546 0.81 7.39 -18.69
N VAL A 547 2.09 7.38 -18.30
CA VAL A 547 2.77 6.20 -17.75
C VAL A 547 2.63 6.09 -16.21
N SER A 548 1.96 7.05 -15.59
CA SER A 548 1.89 7.18 -14.12
C SER A 548 0.54 6.79 -13.52
N ARG A 549 -0.47 6.51 -14.33
CA ARG A 549 -1.81 6.26 -13.86
C ARG A 549 -1.99 4.83 -13.37
N THR A 550 -2.56 4.66 -12.18
CA THR A 550 -3.16 3.44 -11.62
C THR A 550 -2.25 2.28 -11.22
N SER A 551 -0.91 2.40 -11.24
CA SER A 551 -0.05 1.29 -10.82
C SER A 551 1.42 1.68 -10.62
N THR A 552 1.71 2.89 -10.14
CA THR A 552 3.11 3.29 -9.91
C THR A 552 3.56 2.80 -8.53
N PHE A 553 4.43 1.80 -8.52
CA PHE A 553 5.05 1.29 -7.28
C PHE A 553 6.38 1.98 -6.94
N GLY A 554 6.70 3.07 -7.60
CA GLY A 554 8.00 3.73 -7.51
C GLY A 554 8.99 3.25 -8.58
N VAL A 555 10.26 3.54 -8.35
CA VAL A 555 11.36 3.18 -9.27
C VAL A 555 12.25 2.16 -8.61
N HIS A 556 12.49 1.06 -9.32
CA HIS A 556 13.33 -0.05 -8.86
C HIS A 556 14.51 -0.22 -9.82
N LEU A 557 15.72 -0.40 -9.27
CA LEU A 557 16.91 -0.77 -10.00
C LEU A 557 17.33 -2.19 -9.63
N GLY A 558 17.78 -2.95 -10.63
CA GLY A 558 18.29 -4.29 -10.43
C GLY A 558 17.22 -5.36 -10.24
N GLN A 559 15.95 -4.99 -10.10
CA GLN A 559 14.85 -5.93 -9.91
C GLN A 559 13.55 -5.44 -10.53
N ARG A 560 12.63 -6.37 -10.79
CA ARG A 560 11.22 -6.08 -11.07
C ARG A 560 10.46 -5.97 -9.73
N PRO A 561 9.46 -5.06 -9.60
CA PRO A 561 8.76 -4.85 -8.31
C PRO A 561 8.16 -6.09 -7.65
N ASP A 562 7.78 -7.13 -8.43
CA ASP A 562 7.24 -8.40 -7.93
C ASP A 562 8.31 -9.46 -7.64
N ASP A 563 9.57 -9.08 -7.65
CA ASP A 563 10.71 -9.91 -7.26
C ASP A 563 11.04 -11.09 -8.21
N ARG A 564 10.40 -11.15 -9.37
CA ARG A 564 10.55 -12.29 -10.30
C ARG A 564 11.72 -12.17 -11.27
N LEU A 565 12.21 -10.97 -11.51
CA LEU A 565 13.33 -10.71 -12.39
C LEU A 565 14.40 -9.95 -11.62
N ARG A 566 15.65 -10.36 -11.75
CA ARG A 566 16.77 -9.82 -10.99
C ARG A 566 17.99 -9.64 -11.88
N LEU A 567 18.74 -8.58 -11.65
CA LEU A 567 19.98 -8.28 -12.32
C LEU A 567 21.13 -9.12 -11.71
N VAL A 568 21.92 -9.73 -12.57
CA VAL A 568 23.28 -10.16 -12.25
C VAL A 568 24.22 -9.28 -13.06
N GLY A 569 24.84 -8.29 -12.41
CA GLY A 569 25.62 -7.26 -13.10
C GLY A 569 25.86 -6.03 -12.25
N ALA A 570 26.07 -4.91 -12.89
CA ALA A 570 26.28 -3.64 -12.18
C ALA A 570 25.59 -2.48 -12.91
N LEU A 571 25.20 -1.47 -12.12
CA LEU A 571 24.64 -0.20 -12.60
C LEU A 571 25.44 0.97 -12.04
N ASP A 572 25.46 2.07 -12.80
CA ASP A 572 26.17 3.27 -12.42
C ASP A 572 25.47 4.50 -13.03
N GLU A 573 25.54 5.64 -12.33
CA GLU A 573 25.09 6.95 -12.83
C GLU A 573 23.65 6.95 -13.40
N VAL A 574 22.69 6.41 -12.62
CA VAL A 574 21.29 6.34 -13.04
C VAL A 574 20.61 7.71 -12.90
N ARG A 575 20.00 8.18 -13.97
CA ARG A 575 19.29 9.46 -14.03
C ARG A 575 17.95 9.32 -14.74
N VAL A 576 16.96 10.03 -14.22
CA VAL A 576 15.65 10.20 -14.86
C VAL A 576 15.38 11.70 -15.00
N TYR A 577 14.93 12.13 -16.17
CA TYR A 577 14.54 13.51 -16.47
C TYR A 577 13.09 13.52 -16.95
N ASP A 578 12.32 14.51 -16.54
CA ASP A 578 10.94 14.79 -16.97
C ASP A 578 10.88 15.57 -18.31
N ARG A 579 11.93 15.47 -19.09
CA ARG A 579 12.08 16.08 -20.42
C ARG A 579 12.94 15.22 -21.34
N ALA A 580 12.82 15.46 -22.62
CA ALA A 580 13.75 14.90 -23.58
C ALA A 580 15.12 15.61 -23.50
N LEU A 581 16.19 14.84 -23.38
CA LEU A 581 17.55 15.34 -23.53
C LEU A 581 17.95 15.38 -25.01
N THR A 582 18.71 16.41 -25.37
CA THR A 582 19.31 16.53 -26.68
C THR A 582 20.48 15.55 -26.86
N ALA A 583 20.85 15.28 -28.11
CA ALA A 583 22.01 14.44 -28.43
C ALA A 583 23.31 14.96 -27.78
N ALA A 584 23.48 16.28 -27.70
CA ALA A 584 24.65 16.91 -27.08
C ALA A 584 24.67 16.69 -25.55
N GLU A 585 23.51 16.79 -24.88
CA GLU A 585 23.40 16.51 -23.46
C GLU A 585 23.67 15.03 -23.14
N LEU A 586 23.13 14.11 -23.94
CA LEU A 586 23.41 12.68 -23.82
C LEU A 586 24.89 12.36 -24.05
N ALA A 587 25.54 13.02 -25.00
CA ALA A 587 26.97 12.88 -25.22
C ALA A 587 27.78 13.39 -24.02
N ALA A 588 27.41 14.51 -23.42
CA ALA A 588 28.07 15.05 -22.23
C ALA A 588 27.93 14.12 -21.02
N LEU A 589 26.77 13.54 -20.77
CA LEU A 589 26.57 12.52 -19.74
C LEU A 589 27.48 11.31 -19.99
N ARG A 590 27.52 10.79 -21.20
CA ARG A 590 28.31 9.63 -21.55
C ARG A 590 29.82 9.88 -21.45
N GLU A 591 30.32 11.02 -21.93
CA GLU A 591 31.74 11.25 -22.08
C GLU A 591 32.39 11.81 -20.82
N SER A 592 31.70 12.63 -20.08
CA SER A 592 32.27 13.39 -18.96
C SER A 592 31.40 13.42 -17.70
N ASN A 593 30.29 12.70 -17.69
CA ASN A 593 29.32 12.72 -16.59
C ASN A 593 28.77 14.13 -16.26
N ALA A 594 28.80 15.03 -17.24
CA ALA A 594 28.41 16.42 -17.04
C ALA A 594 26.87 16.56 -17.04
N GLU A 595 26.35 17.19 -16.00
CA GLU A 595 24.91 17.45 -15.88
C GLU A 595 24.42 18.41 -16.99
N PRO A 596 23.27 18.11 -17.59
CA PRO A 596 22.63 18.99 -18.58
C PRO A 596 22.25 20.34 -17.98
N GLY A 597 22.47 21.42 -18.73
CA GLY A 597 22.20 22.79 -18.30
C GLY A 597 20.74 23.26 -18.35
N GLY A 598 19.78 22.43 -18.62
CA GLY A 598 18.38 22.82 -18.89
C GLY A 598 17.35 22.38 -17.86
N GLY A 599 17.75 22.00 -16.69
CA GLY A 599 16.90 21.48 -15.59
C GLY A 599 17.57 20.30 -14.90
N ASN A 600 17.19 20.07 -13.63
CA ASN A 600 17.74 18.98 -12.86
C ASN A 600 17.08 17.65 -13.22
N ALA A 601 17.81 16.56 -13.01
CA ALA A 601 17.21 15.23 -13.02
C ALA A 601 16.14 15.13 -11.90
N VAL A 602 15.04 14.46 -12.17
CA VAL A 602 14.06 14.10 -11.14
C VAL A 602 14.57 12.95 -10.26
N THR A 603 15.55 12.18 -10.74
CA THR A 603 16.32 11.19 -9.99
C THR A 603 17.75 11.22 -10.47
N ARG A 604 18.70 11.21 -9.52
CA ARG A 604 20.14 11.16 -9.77
C ARG A 604 20.83 10.28 -8.76
N LEU A 605 21.10 9.04 -9.14
CA LEU A 605 21.77 8.03 -8.32
C LEU A 605 23.18 7.76 -8.88
N PRO A 606 24.23 8.32 -8.30
CA PRO A 606 25.61 7.97 -8.66
C PRO A 606 25.92 6.51 -8.40
N LEU A 607 25.33 5.93 -7.35
CA LEU A 607 25.57 4.57 -6.85
C LEU A 607 27.01 4.34 -6.36
N ASP A 608 27.71 5.42 -6.05
CA ASP A 608 29.09 5.40 -5.49
C ASP A 608 29.14 4.84 -4.07
N GLU A 609 28.06 5.01 -3.32
CA GLU A 609 27.98 4.68 -1.91
C GLU A 609 26.76 3.81 -1.61
N ILE A 610 26.99 2.66 -0.99
CA ILE A 610 25.97 1.84 -0.36
C ILE A 610 26.26 1.89 1.14
N GLY A 611 25.54 2.75 1.85
CA GLY A 611 25.74 2.95 3.28
C GLY A 611 24.77 2.13 4.13
N ALA A 612 25.20 1.71 5.34
CA ALA A 612 24.24 1.41 6.39
C ALA A 612 23.46 2.71 6.67
N GLY A 613 22.14 2.66 6.62
CA GLY A 613 21.29 3.83 6.75
C GLY A 613 21.76 4.74 7.89
N GLY A 614 21.81 6.04 7.59
CA GLY A 614 22.36 7.03 8.51
C GLY A 614 21.61 7.03 9.85
N SER A 615 22.39 7.16 10.91
CA SER A 615 21.91 7.28 12.30
C SER A 615 21.12 8.56 12.52
#